data_c3bae408fc24bdd0ed090f85e882ddd3
#
_entry.id   c3bae408fc24bdd0ed090f85e882ddd3
#
_cell.length_a   1.000
_cell.length_b   1.000
_cell.length_c   1.000
_cell.angle_alpha   90.00
_cell.angle_beta   90.00
_cell.angle_gamma   90.00
#
_symmetry.space_group_name_H-M   'P 1'
#
loop_
_entity.id
_entity.type
_entity.pdbx_description
1 polymer ?
#
loop_
_entity_poly.entity_id
_entity_poly.type
_entity_poly.pdbx_seq_one_letter_code
_entity_poly.pdbx_strand_id
1 'polypeptide(L)'
;MTTKKPAPHALRWWIGLSALMIVALDQGSKWWAESTLELREYHPVIENLLGWRLIYNPGAAFGLGSGMTWILTLVAAVAVIALVVVALRTTQASFGIGVAGLLGGAISHLGDRLLRDPGFGEGHIVDFIDYAGFFVGNVADIFLVLSAIYLVVLSVFQKEPPVLTPDERPADSTR
;
A
#
# COMPACT_ATOMS: atom_id res chain seq x y z
N MET A 1 2.96 29.31 17.12
CA MET A 1 2.25 29.08 15.85
C MET A 1 1.28 27.94 16.07
N THR A 2 0.00 28.21 16.22
CA THR A 2 -1.05 27.18 16.36
C THR A 2 -1.34 26.61 14.97
N THR A 3 -0.81 25.45 14.66
CA THR A 3 -1.18 24.69 13.45
C THR A 3 -2.65 24.29 13.58
N LYS A 4 -3.50 24.95 12.83
CA LYS A 4 -4.94 24.64 12.75
C LYS A 4 -5.09 23.19 12.31
N LYS A 5 -5.65 22.31 13.15
CA LYS A 5 -5.94 20.92 12.77
C LYS A 5 -6.80 20.94 11.49
N PRO A 6 -6.45 20.19 10.45
CA PRO A 6 -7.26 20.17 9.24
C PRO A 6 -8.67 19.65 9.57
N ALA A 7 -9.67 20.19 8.88
CA ALA A 7 -11.04 19.69 9.01
C ALA A 7 -11.09 18.21 8.62
N PRO A 8 -11.86 17.35 9.31
CA PRO A 8 -11.86 15.91 9.09
C PRO A 8 -12.14 15.50 7.64
N HIS A 9 -12.93 16.26 6.91
CA HIS A 9 -13.15 16.05 5.48
C HIS A 9 -11.90 16.32 4.63
N ALA A 10 -11.16 17.38 4.90
CA ALA A 10 -9.94 17.68 4.17
C ALA A 10 -8.88 16.58 4.35
N LEU A 11 -8.73 16.05 5.57
CA LEU A 11 -7.78 14.96 5.85
C LEU A 11 -8.12 13.70 5.04
N ARG A 12 -9.40 13.31 4.95
CA ARG A 12 -9.83 12.15 4.15
C ARG A 12 -9.52 12.31 2.66
N TRP A 13 -9.75 13.50 2.12
CA TRP A 13 -9.37 13.82 0.74
C TRP A 13 -7.86 13.71 0.52
N TRP A 14 -7.04 14.21 1.46
CA TRP A 14 -5.58 14.10 1.38
C TRP A 14 -5.12 12.64 1.43
N ILE A 15 -5.70 11.81 2.29
CA ILE A 15 -5.39 10.37 2.34
C ILE A 15 -5.75 9.72 0.99
N GLY A 16 -6.94 9.97 0.46
CA GLY A 16 -7.38 9.42 -0.82
C GLY A 16 -6.52 9.86 -2.00
N LEU A 17 -6.20 11.14 -2.10
CA LEU A 17 -5.33 11.68 -3.17
C LEU A 17 -3.91 11.13 -3.08
N SER A 18 -3.35 11.02 -1.87
CA SER A 18 -2.03 10.43 -1.68
C SER A 18 -2.00 8.95 -2.04
N ALA A 19 -3.02 8.19 -1.65
CA ALA A 19 -3.16 6.79 -2.03
C ALA A 19 -3.27 6.64 -3.56
N LEU A 20 -4.09 7.48 -4.22
CA LEU A 20 -4.22 7.47 -5.67
C LEU A 20 -2.90 7.82 -6.39
N MET A 21 -2.14 8.78 -5.86
CA MET A 21 -0.83 9.12 -6.39
C MET A 21 0.15 7.93 -6.29
N ILE A 22 0.13 7.21 -5.18
CA ILE A 22 0.96 6.01 -4.99
C ILE A 22 0.58 4.92 -6.00
N VAL A 23 -0.73 4.69 -6.21
CA VAL A 23 -1.21 3.76 -7.24
C VAL A 23 -0.71 4.19 -8.63
N ALA A 24 -0.82 5.48 -8.97
CA ALA A 24 -0.36 5.99 -10.25
C ALA A 24 1.15 5.84 -10.44
N LEU A 25 1.95 6.08 -9.40
CA LEU A 25 3.40 5.90 -9.43
C LEU A 25 3.77 4.42 -9.61
N ASP A 26 3.13 3.52 -8.86
CA ASP A 26 3.40 2.10 -8.95
C ASP A 26 2.97 1.53 -10.31
N GLN A 27 1.74 1.79 -10.76
CA GLN A 27 1.26 1.30 -12.04
C GLN A 27 2.03 1.92 -13.22
N GLY A 28 2.39 3.19 -13.15
CA GLY A 28 3.23 3.85 -14.14
C GLY A 28 4.63 3.25 -14.22
N SER A 29 5.25 2.94 -13.08
CA SER A 29 6.56 2.28 -13.03
C SER A 29 6.49 0.82 -13.52
N LYS A 30 5.43 0.09 -13.25
CA LYS A 30 5.16 -1.25 -13.80
C LYS A 30 5.01 -1.23 -15.31
N TRP A 31 4.22 -0.28 -15.83
CA TRP A 31 4.09 -0.10 -17.28
C TRP A 31 5.43 0.21 -17.95
N TRP A 32 6.25 1.08 -17.33
CA TRP A 32 7.63 1.33 -17.80
C TRP A 32 8.45 0.04 -17.81
N ALA A 33 8.44 -0.72 -16.71
CA ALA A 33 9.20 -1.96 -16.61
C ALA A 33 8.79 -2.98 -17.68
N GLU A 34 7.48 -3.19 -17.88
CA GLU A 34 6.94 -4.10 -18.90
C GLU A 34 7.27 -3.65 -20.34
N SER A 35 7.43 -2.34 -20.58
CA SER A 35 7.75 -1.81 -21.91
C SER A 35 9.24 -1.77 -22.23
N THR A 36 10.11 -1.88 -21.22
CA THR A 36 11.55 -1.62 -21.38
C THR A 36 12.43 -2.81 -21.00
N LEU A 37 11.97 -3.66 -20.07
CA LEU A 37 12.78 -4.76 -19.53
C LEU A 37 12.37 -6.09 -20.17
N GLU A 38 13.35 -6.93 -20.45
CA GLU A 38 13.11 -8.30 -20.84
C GLU A 38 12.81 -9.17 -19.62
N LEU A 39 11.91 -10.15 -19.80
CA LEU A 39 11.46 -11.02 -18.73
C LEU A 39 12.63 -11.81 -18.14
N ARG A 40 12.85 -11.67 -16.82
CA ARG A 40 13.88 -12.33 -16.02
C ARG A 40 15.31 -11.91 -16.33
N GLU A 41 15.55 -11.01 -17.25
CA GLU A 41 16.89 -10.47 -17.49
C GLU A 41 17.27 -9.49 -16.38
N TYR A 42 18.51 -9.59 -15.90
CA TYR A 42 19.03 -8.74 -14.84
C TYR A 42 19.86 -7.59 -15.40
N HIS A 43 19.47 -6.38 -15.09
CA HIS A 43 20.18 -5.15 -15.46
C HIS A 43 20.69 -4.47 -14.18
N PRO A 44 21.99 -4.43 -13.91
CA PRO A 44 22.53 -3.81 -12.70
C PRO A 44 22.35 -2.29 -12.73
N VAL A 45 21.90 -1.73 -11.60
CA VAL A 45 21.82 -0.28 -11.34
C VAL A 45 22.92 0.14 -10.35
N ILE A 46 23.02 -0.58 -9.25
CA ILE A 46 24.13 -0.51 -8.30
C ILE A 46 24.67 -1.92 -8.16
N GLU A 47 25.91 -2.11 -8.57
CA GLU A 47 26.55 -3.42 -8.63
C GLU A 47 26.41 -4.17 -7.29
N ASN A 48 25.97 -5.43 -7.35
CA ASN A 48 25.73 -6.32 -6.21
C ASN A 48 24.71 -5.82 -5.16
N LEU A 49 23.96 -4.73 -5.41
CA LEU A 49 23.00 -4.19 -4.45
C LEU A 49 21.61 -4.00 -5.04
N LEU A 50 21.50 -3.39 -6.22
CA LEU A 50 20.23 -3.02 -6.81
C LEU A 50 20.26 -3.21 -8.33
N GLY A 51 19.22 -3.79 -8.88
CA GLY A 51 19.07 -3.95 -10.33
C GLY A 51 17.61 -3.94 -10.76
N TRP A 52 17.41 -4.00 -12.06
CA TRP A 52 16.11 -4.22 -12.68
C TRP A 52 16.00 -5.66 -13.14
N ARG A 53 14.90 -6.33 -12.80
CA ARG A 53 14.58 -7.68 -13.27
C ARG A 53 13.07 -7.86 -13.30
N LEU A 54 12.48 -7.84 -14.48
CA LEU A 54 11.04 -8.03 -14.64
C LEU A 54 10.63 -9.46 -14.30
N ILE A 55 9.70 -9.62 -13.37
CA ILE A 55 9.03 -10.89 -13.08
C ILE A 55 7.54 -10.70 -12.87
N TYR A 56 6.76 -11.75 -13.14
CA TYR A 56 5.34 -11.83 -12.81
C TYR A 56 5.16 -12.75 -11.61
N ASN A 57 4.73 -12.19 -10.49
CA ASN A 57 4.67 -12.87 -9.19
C ASN A 57 3.24 -13.38 -8.89
N PRO A 58 2.99 -14.70 -8.97
CA PRO A 58 1.68 -15.27 -8.63
C PRO A 58 1.44 -15.38 -7.13
N GLY A 59 2.50 -15.31 -6.32
CA GLY A 59 2.48 -15.46 -4.87
C GLY A 59 2.50 -14.14 -4.10
N ALA A 60 2.78 -14.24 -2.81
CA ALA A 60 3.18 -13.13 -1.96
C ALA A 60 4.71 -12.93 -2.01
N ALA A 61 5.30 -12.22 -1.03
CA ALA A 61 6.74 -12.06 -0.92
C ALA A 61 7.44 -13.42 -1.04
N PHE A 62 8.54 -13.45 -1.80
CA PHE A 62 9.30 -14.69 -2.12
C PHE A 62 8.49 -15.78 -2.86
N GLY A 63 7.38 -15.41 -3.53
CA GLY A 63 6.53 -16.35 -4.25
C GLY A 63 5.70 -17.27 -3.36
N LEU A 64 5.59 -16.98 -2.07
CA LEU A 64 4.77 -17.78 -1.15
C LEU A 64 3.31 -17.76 -1.59
N GLY A 65 2.67 -18.95 -1.57
CA GLY A 65 1.27 -19.10 -1.97
C GLY A 65 1.01 -19.03 -3.47
N SER A 66 2.01 -19.26 -4.33
CA SER A 66 1.89 -19.25 -5.80
C SER A 66 0.91 -20.28 -6.38
N GLY A 67 0.31 -21.15 -5.66
CA GLY A 67 -0.79 -22.02 -6.10
C GLY A 67 -2.16 -21.58 -5.56
N MET A 68 -2.21 -20.47 -4.82
CA MET A 68 -3.39 -19.99 -4.11
C MET A 68 -3.61 -18.47 -4.33
N THR A 69 -3.33 -18.01 -5.55
CA THR A 69 -3.38 -16.56 -5.90
C THR A 69 -4.73 -15.94 -5.57
N TRP A 70 -5.84 -16.63 -5.80
CA TRP A 70 -7.18 -16.15 -5.48
C TRP A 70 -7.39 -15.91 -3.96
N ILE A 71 -6.74 -16.71 -3.09
CA ILE A 71 -6.78 -16.49 -1.63
C ILE A 71 -6.03 -15.19 -1.29
N LEU A 72 -4.86 -14.98 -1.90
CA LEU A 72 -4.09 -13.74 -1.73
C LEU A 72 -4.88 -12.52 -2.20
N THR A 73 -5.62 -12.66 -3.29
CA THR A 73 -6.52 -11.62 -3.80
C THR A 73 -7.64 -11.30 -2.81
N LEU A 74 -8.26 -12.32 -2.22
CA LEU A 74 -9.27 -12.13 -1.18
C LEU A 74 -8.70 -11.42 0.06
N VAL A 75 -7.51 -11.83 0.50
CA VAL A 75 -6.81 -11.19 1.63
C VAL A 75 -6.51 -9.73 1.29
N ALA A 76 -6.01 -9.44 0.09
CA ALA A 76 -5.74 -8.07 -0.36
C ALA A 76 -7.04 -7.23 -0.40
N ALA A 77 -8.15 -7.79 -0.88
CA ALA A 77 -9.44 -7.10 -0.91
C ALA A 77 -9.94 -6.77 0.50
N VAL A 78 -9.85 -7.72 1.45
CA VAL A 78 -10.20 -7.48 2.85
C VAL A 78 -9.30 -6.42 3.47
N ALA A 79 -7.99 -6.45 3.20
CA ALA A 79 -7.04 -5.44 3.67
C ALA A 79 -7.38 -4.04 3.13
N VAL A 80 -7.70 -3.92 1.84
CA VAL A 80 -8.11 -2.63 1.24
C VAL A 80 -9.39 -2.12 1.91
N ILE A 81 -10.41 -2.95 2.10
CA ILE A 81 -11.65 -2.55 2.78
C ILE A 81 -11.36 -2.06 4.21
N ALA A 82 -10.55 -2.81 4.96
CA ALA A 82 -10.16 -2.42 6.32
C ALA A 82 -9.41 -1.08 6.34
N LEU A 83 -8.45 -0.88 5.42
CA LEU A 83 -7.70 0.37 5.30
C LEU A 83 -8.59 1.55 4.89
N VAL A 84 -9.58 1.35 4.02
CA VAL A 84 -10.58 2.38 3.69
C VAL A 84 -11.38 2.77 4.94
N VAL A 85 -11.86 1.79 5.72
CA VAL A 85 -12.58 2.07 6.98
C VAL A 85 -11.70 2.85 7.96
N VAL A 86 -10.42 2.46 8.10
CA VAL A 86 -9.45 3.17 8.94
C VAL A 86 -9.22 4.60 8.41
N ALA A 87 -9.04 4.78 7.11
CA ALA A 87 -8.85 6.09 6.49
C ALA A 87 -10.04 7.03 6.77
N LEU A 88 -11.27 6.50 6.64
CA LEU A 88 -12.50 7.27 6.90
C LEU A 88 -12.69 7.64 8.38
N ARG A 89 -12.09 6.87 9.31
CA ARG A 89 -12.17 7.14 10.75
C ARG A 89 -10.96 7.91 11.28
N THR A 90 -9.92 8.10 10.49
CA THR A 90 -8.69 8.78 10.89
C THR A 90 -8.92 10.26 11.09
N THR A 91 -8.49 10.77 12.25
CA THR A 91 -8.60 12.18 12.64
C THR A 91 -7.23 12.87 12.83
N GLN A 92 -6.15 12.07 12.88
CA GLN A 92 -4.78 12.58 13.06
C GLN A 92 -4.03 12.54 11.73
N ALA A 93 -3.46 13.69 11.33
CA ALA A 93 -2.74 13.81 10.06
C ALA A 93 -1.50 12.89 10.00
N SER A 94 -0.75 12.77 11.10
CA SER A 94 0.42 11.89 11.18
C SER A 94 0.07 10.43 10.93
N PHE A 95 -1.00 9.94 11.54
CA PHE A 95 -1.49 8.58 11.30
C PHE A 95 -2.01 8.41 9.86
N GLY A 96 -2.68 9.46 9.34
CA GLY A 96 -3.20 9.49 7.97
C GLY A 96 -2.13 9.31 6.90
N ILE A 97 -0.89 9.78 7.12
CA ILE A 97 0.24 9.58 6.19
C ILE A 97 0.54 8.07 6.03
N GLY A 98 0.69 7.35 7.12
CA GLY A 98 0.94 5.90 7.07
C GLY A 98 -0.22 5.12 6.46
N VAL A 99 -1.46 5.50 6.82
CA VAL A 99 -2.67 4.89 6.23
C VAL A 99 -2.73 5.12 4.72
N ALA A 100 -2.38 6.31 4.22
CA ALA A 100 -2.35 6.61 2.80
C ALA A 100 -1.36 5.72 2.03
N GLY A 101 -0.15 5.52 2.60
CA GLY A 101 0.86 4.65 1.99
C GLY A 101 0.44 3.19 1.95
N LEU A 102 -0.09 2.65 3.06
CA LEU A 102 -0.63 1.29 3.09
C LEU A 102 -1.81 1.11 2.12
N LEU A 103 -2.73 2.08 2.09
CA LEU A 103 -3.91 2.02 1.23
C LEU A 103 -3.52 2.06 -0.25
N GLY A 104 -2.62 2.96 -0.63
CA GLY A 104 -2.14 3.08 -2.02
C GLY A 104 -1.44 1.81 -2.50
N GLY A 105 -0.50 1.27 -1.72
CA GLY A 105 0.18 0.03 -2.04
C GLY A 105 -0.76 -1.17 -2.13
N ALA A 106 -1.69 -1.31 -1.15
CA ALA A 106 -2.67 -2.38 -1.14
C ALA A 106 -3.64 -2.31 -2.33
N ILE A 107 -4.12 -1.11 -2.71
CA ILE A 107 -4.98 -0.92 -3.88
C ILE A 107 -4.22 -1.29 -5.16
N SER A 108 -2.94 -0.90 -5.29
CA SER A 108 -2.15 -1.22 -6.47
C SER A 108 -1.96 -2.73 -6.63
N HIS A 109 -1.61 -3.44 -5.57
CA HIS A 109 -1.50 -4.90 -5.58
C HIS A 109 -2.83 -5.59 -5.87
N LEU A 110 -3.92 -5.12 -5.27
CA LEU A 110 -5.25 -5.65 -5.57
C LEU A 110 -5.62 -5.41 -7.04
N GLY A 111 -5.27 -4.25 -7.59
CA GLY A 111 -5.46 -3.93 -9.01
C GLY A 111 -4.77 -4.94 -9.92
N ASP A 112 -3.50 -5.26 -9.66
CA ASP A 112 -2.79 -6.30 -10.41
C ASP A 112 -3.49 -7.65 -10.33
N ARG A 113 -3.91 -8.06 -9.13
CA ARG A 113 -4.61 -9.33 -8.90
C ARG A 113 -5.95 -9.44 -9.63
N LEU A 114 -6.66 -8.32 -9.81
CA LEU A 114 -7.98 -8.31 -10.44
C LEU A 114 -7.92 -8.13 -11.96
N LEU A 115 -6.90 -7.42 -12.48
CA LEU A 115 -6.92 -6.91 -13.86
C LEU A 115 -5.85 -7.51 -14.77
N ARG A 116 -4.81 -8.16 -14.22
CA ARG A 116 -3.71 -8.74 -15.00
C ARG A 116 -3.92 -10.22 -15.31
N ASP A 117 -3.10 -10.75 -16.22
CA ASP A 117 -3.07 -12.17 -16.52
C ASP A 117 -2.64 -13.01 -15.30
N PRO A 118 -3.12 -14.26 -15.19
CA PRO A 118 -3.89 -15.04 -16.17
C PRO A 118 -5.40 -14.78 -16.15
N GLY A 119 -5.93 -13.99 -15.21
CA GLY A 119 -7.36 -13.67 -15.19
C GLY A 119 -7.84 -13.07 -13.87
N PHE A 120 -9.11 -12.74 -13.83
CA PHE A 120 -9.74 -12.07 -12.69
C PHE A 120 -9.52 -12.80 -11.37
N GLY A 121 -8.91 -12.12 -10.41
CA GLY A 121 -8.60 -12.67 -9.09
C GLY A 121 -7.37 -13.57 -9.03
N GLU A 122 -6.76 -13.90 -10.15
CA GLU A 122 -5.54 -14.72 -10.25
C GLU A 122 -4.38 -13.96 -10.91
N GLY A 123 -4.55 -12.67 -11.17
CA GLY A 123 -3.54 -11.83 -11.80
C GLY A 123 -2.21 -11.83 -11.04
N HIS A 124 -1.12 -11.78 -11.77
CA HIS A 124 0.22 -11.73 -11.20
C HIS A 124 0.63 -10.29 -10.91
N ILE A 125 1.31 -10.07 -9.78
CA ILE A 125 1.91 -8.77 -9.47
C ILE A 125 3.16 -8.59 -10.33
N VAL A 126 3.32 -7.40 -10.89
CA VAL A 126 4.53 -7.04 -11.64
C VAL A 126 5.58 -6.56 -10.66
N ASP A 127 6.67 -7.31 -10.54
CA ASP A 127 7.84 -6.97 -9.74
C ASP A 127 9.03 -6.72 -10.67
N PHE A 128 9.84 -5.69 -10.37
CA PHE A 128 10.94 -5.31 -11.25
C PHE A 128 12.15 -4.69 -10.52
N ILE A 129 12.08 -4.41 -9.22
CA ILE A 129 13.17 -3.88 -8.42
C ILE A 129 13.87 -5.06 -7.73
N ASP A 130 15.03 -5.45 -8.25
CA ASP A 130 15.82 -6.56 -7.70
C ASP A 130 16.76 -6.06 -6.61
N TYR A 131 16.60 -6.56 -5.41
CA TYR A 131 17.42 -6.25 -4.24
C TYR A 131 18.51 -7.32 -4.07
N ALA A 132 19.62 -7.17 -4.77
CA ALA A 132 20.80 -8.04 -4.71
C ALA A 132 20.50 -9.52 -5.01
N GLY A 133 19.48 -9.84 -5.79
CA GLY A 133 19.03 -11.20 -6.04
C GLY A 133 18.31 -11.86 -4.86
N PHE A 134 18.19 -11.16 -3.71
CA PHE A 134 17.52 -11.68 -2.54
C PHE A 134 16.00 -11.70 -2.72
N PHE A 135 15.42 -10.63 -3.23
CA PHE A 135 14.03 -10.58 -3.62
C PHE A 135 13.81 -9.53 -4.72
N VAL A 136 12.73 -9.66 -5.47
CA VAL A 136 12.29 -8.67 -6.45
C VAL A 136 10.94 -8.13 -5.99
N GLY A 137 10.81 -6.80 -5.96
CA GLY A 137 9.61 -6.10 -5.57
C GLY A 137 9.26 -4.97 -6.54
N ASN A 138 8.39 -4.08 -6.11
CA ASN A 138 7.89 -2.93 -6.88
C ASN A 138 7.77 -1.67 -6.03
N VAL A 139 7.26 -0.59 -6.60
CA VAL A 139 7.12 0.69 -5.89
C VAL A 139 6.07 0.59 -4.77
N ALA A 140 4.97 -0.16 -4.97
CA ALA A 140 3.95 -0.36 -3.93
C ALA A 140 4.55 -1.04 -2.68
N ASP A 141 5.46 -2.02 -2.85
CA ASP A 141 6.14 -2.68 -1.72
C ASP A 141 6.93 -1.69 -0.88
N ILE A 142 7.62 -0.74 -1.52
CA ILE A 142 8.38 0.32 -0.82
C ILE A 142 7.42 1.13 0.05
N PHE A 143 6.28 1.57 -0.49
CA PHE A 143 5.29 2.32 0.28
C PHE A 143 4.67 1.48 1.40
N LEU A 144 4.35 0.20 1.15
CA LEU A 144 3.81 -0.70 2.17
C LEU A 144 4.78 -0.85 3.34
N VAL A 145 6.05 -1.16 3.06
CA VAL A 145 7.08 -1.37 4.08
C VAL A 145 7.36 -0.07 4.84
N LEU A 146 7.62 1.04 4.14
CA LEU A 146 7.93 2.31 4.79
C LEU A 146 6.75 2.83 5.62
N SER A 147 5.52 2.66 5.15
CA SER A 147 4.33 3.07 5.89
C SER A 147 4.08 2.19 7.11
N ALA A 148 4.31 0.89 7.01
CA ALA A 148 4.22 -0.01 8.16
C ALA A 148 5.27 0.35 9.23
N ILE A 149 6.53 0.54 8.84
CA ILE A 149 7.60 0.98 9.75
C ILE A 149 7.24 2.34 10.37
N TYR A 150 6.80 3.30 9.57
CA TYR A 150 6.39 4.61 10.04
C TYR A 150 5.28 4.53 11.10
N LEU A 151 4.24 3.72 10.88
CA LEU A 151 3.15 3.55 11.84
C LEU A 151 3.60 2.86 13.12
N VAL A 152 4.51 1.88 13.03
CA VAL A 152 5.11 1.24 14.22
C VAL A 152 5.92 2.25 15.01
N VAL A 153 6.80 3.01 14.36
CA VAL A 153 7.58 4.06 15.01
C VAL A 153 6.65 5.10 15.65
N LEU A 154 5.65 5.56 14.92
CA LEU A 154 4.67 6.51 15.42
C LEU A 154 3.96 5.98 16.68
N SER A 155 3.56 4.71 16.71
CA SER A 155 2.88 4.10 17.86
C SER A 155 3.76 4.01 19.10
N VAL A 156 5.08 3.85 18.93
CA VAL A 156 6.04 3.79 20.06
C VAL A 156 6.24 5.19 20.68
N PHE A 157 6.26 6.24 19.85
CA PHE A 157 6.53 7.60 20.32
C PHE A 157 5.28 8.42 20.67
N GLN A 158 4.09 8.01 20.25
CA GLN A 158 2.84 8.65 20.67
C GLN A 158 2.39 8.09 22.02
N LYS A 159 2.27 8.98 23.03
CA LYS A 159 1.84 8.63 24.39
C LYS A 159 0.34 8.27 24.48
N GLU A 160 -0.45 8.60 23.46
CA GLU A 160 -1.88 8.31 23.40
C GLU A 160 -2.19 7.61 22.07
N PRO A 161 -2.93 6.48 22.08
CA PRO A 161 -3.37 5.84 20.85
C PRO A 161 -4.25 6.80 20.04
N PRO A 162 -4.26 6.72 18.70
CA PRO A 162 -5.18 7.49 17.87
C PRO A 162 -6.61 7.12 18.27
N VAL A 163 -7.34 8.08 18.84
CA VAL A 163 -8.72 7.87 19.28
C VAL A 163 -9.58 7.67 18.04
N LEU A 164 -9.97 6.43 17.81
CA LEU A 164 -11.10 6.11 16.94
C LEU A 164 -12.33 6.44 17.76
N THR A 165 -12.91 7.64 17.60
CA THR A 165 -14.10 8.04 18.36
C THR A 165 -15.26 7.09 18.06
N PRO A 166 -15.83 6.40 19.08
CA PRO A 166 -17.19 5.90 18.98
C PRO A 166 -18.10 7.13 18.87
N ASP A 167 -19.17 6.97 18.12
CA ASP A 167 -20.28 7.92 17.96
C ASP A 167 -20.66 8.55 19.33
N GLU A 168 -20.31 9.83 19.57
CA GLU A 168 -20.79 10.55 20.72
C GLU A 168 -22.28 10.81 20.50
N ARG A 169 -23.11 9.91 21.00
CA ARG A 169 -24.53 10.24 21.19
C ARG A 169 -24.60 11.44 22.14
N PRO A 170 -25.35 12.50 21.77
CA PRO A 170 -25.55 13.63 22.66
C PRO A 170 -26.18 13.10 23.95
N ALA A 171 -25.56 13.45 25.08
CA ALA A 171 -26.13 13.16 26.38
C ALA A 171 -27.52 13.78 26.44
N ASP A 172 -28.52 12.91 26.68
CA ASP A 172 -29.90 13.28 26.91
C ASP A 172 -29.99 14.29 28.08
N SER A 173 -30.26 15.54 27.75
CA SER A 173 -30.51 16.60 28.72
C SER A 173 -31.98 16.58 29.12
N THR A 174 -32.37 15.54 29.87
CA THR A 174 -33.63 15.55 30.62
C THR A 174 -33.29 15.71 32.10
N ARG A 175 -33.33 16.96 32.59
CA ARG A 175 -33.86 17.36 33.92
C ARG A 175 -34.20 18.83 33.92
#